data_8086c5f4785d626eb06c61d6dbca6e89
#
_entry.id   8086c5f4785d626eb06c61d6dbca6e89
#
_cell.length_a   1.000
_cell.length_b   1.000
_cell.length_c   1.000
_cell.angle_alpha   90.00
_cell.angle_beta   90.00
_cell.angle_gamma   90.00
#
_symmetry.space_group_name_H-M   'P 1'
#
loop_
_entity.id
_entity.type
_entity.pdbx_description
1 polymer ?
#
loop_
_entity_poly.entity_id
_entity_poly.type
_entity_poly.pdbx_seq_one_letter_code
_entity_poly.pdbx_strand_id
1 'polypeptide(L)'
;VKPRKNPDPSTHKATTLAEPAWAVTLVCVAGGTGLGLLVPLLADWLVTLPWAPLQGPAELLASVPEPGLTIGAVAVGALLGLVAALVAMHESLSVGVSGSRVVLAVRDTPREFARPEVALAFRDGKQLVLLGPDGMELAREDCGLSWQRLADAFAEHGYPWADEDPYRNEFRRWVPGAPGLPEGADALLRARAAARKRDDAEDARELRRELAGLGVVVRDESGRQYWRTPQR
;
A
#
# COMPACT_ATOMS: atom_id res chain seq x y z
N VAL A 1 34.89 43.27 6.07
CA VAL A 1 34.76 42.05 6.87
C VAL A 1 33.49 41.38 6.44
N LYS A 2 33.57 40.27 5.66
CA LYS A 2 32.43 39.48 5.20
C LYS A 2 31.98 38.60 6.38
N PRO A 3 30.69 38.59 6.77
CA PRO A 3 30.23 37.67 7.80
C PRO A 3 30.34 36.21 7.28
N ARG A 4 31.05 35.39 8.03
CA ARG A 4 31.14 33.95 7.85
C ARG A 4 29.73 33.39 8.09
N LYS A 5 29.07 32.89 7.02
CA LYS A 5 27.82 32.12 7.10
C LYS A 5 28.19 30.82 7.82
N ASN A 6 27.82 30.70 9.08
CA ASN A 6 27.86 29.44 9.81
C ASN A 6 27.01 28.43 9.04
N PRO A 7 27.51 27.24 8.73
CA PRO A 7 26.64 26.19 8.17
C PRO A 7 25.64 25.80 9.25
N ASP A 8 24.36 25.88 8.89
CA ASP A 8 23.23 25.48 9.70
C ASP A 8 23.41 24.00 10.09
N PRO A 9 23.47 23.64 11.39
CA PRO A 9 23.70 22.25 11.82
C PRO A 9 22.52 21.29 11.54
N SER A 10 21.48 21.74 10.84
CA SER A 10 20.26 20.98 10.57
C SER A 10 20.23 20.23 9.23
N THR A 11 21.36 20.16 8.49
CA THR A 11 21.44 19.32 7.29
C THR A 11 21.76 17.86 7.66
N HIS A 12 20.99 17.25 8.55
CA HIS A 12 20.95 15.79 8.61
C HIS A 12 20.35 15.31 7.28
N LYS A 13 21.21 14.67 6.50
CA LYS A 13 20.90 14.10 5.18
C LYS A 13 19.65 13.22 5.32
N ALA A 14 18.54 13.64 4.73
CA ALA A 14 17.30 12.85 4.78
C ALA A 14 17.55 11.49 4.14
N THR A 15 17.13 10.43 4.80
CA THR A 15 17.16 9.07 4.25
C THR A 15 15.86 8.86 3.50
N THR A 16 15.92 8.69 2.15
CA THR A 16 14.75 8.41 1.33
C THR A 16 14.74 6.95 0.92
N LEU A 17 13.64 6.28 1.23
CA LEU A 17 13.37 4.89 0.89
C LEU A 17 12.24 4.85 -0.12
N ALA A 18 12.50 4.24 -1.28
CA ALA A 18 11.52 3.97 -2.32
C ALA A 18 11.83 2.61 -2.95
N GLU A 19 10.83 1.99 -3.55
CA GLU A 19 11.06 0.79 -4.35
C GLU A 19 11.86 1.15 -5.61
N PRO A 20 12.86 0.33 -6.00
CA PRO A 20 13.62 0.59 -7.20
C PRO A 20 12.72 0.37 -8.43
N ALA A 21 12.40 1.44 -9.14
CA ALA A 21 11.50 1.43 -10.31
C ALA A 21 11.90 0.37 -11.35
N TRP A 22 13.21 0.17 -11.58
CA TRP A 22 13.70 -0.82 -12.54
C TRP A 22 13.33 -2.26 -12.16
N ALA A 23 13.32 -2.60 -10.86
CA ALA A 23 12.99 -3.95 -10.40
C ALA A 23 11.49 -4.25 -10.58
N VAL A 24 10.62 -3.30 -10.23
CA VAL A 24 9.17 -3.40 -10.45
C VAL A 24 8.89 -3.55 -11.96
N THR A 25 9.50 -2.69 -12.79
CA THR A 25 9.33 -2.75 -14.25
C THR A 25 9.80 -4.09 -14.81
N LEU A 26 10.98 -4.56 -14.40
CA LEU A 26 11.52 -5.82 -14.86
C LEU A 26 10.62 -7.01 -14.51
N VAL A 27 10.14 -7.08 -13.29
CA VAL A 27 9.25 -8.17 -12.82
C VAL A 27 7.93 -8.15 -13.60
N CYS A 28 7.29 -6.97 -13.74
CA CYS A 28 6.02 -6.85 -14.45
C CYS A 28 6.16 -7.16 -15.96
N VAL A 29 7.20 -6.66 -16.62
CA VAL A 29 7.43 -6.91 -18.05
C VAL A 29 7.80 -8.37 -18.28
N ALA A 30 8.66 -8.96 -17.46
CA ALA A 30 9.00 -10.38 -17.56
C ALA A 30 7.78 -11.27 -17.33
N GLY A 31 6.96 -10.94 -16.34
CA GLY A 31 5.68 -11.63 -16.08
C GLY A 31 4.71 -11.53 -17.25
N GLY A 32 4.50 -10.34 -17.78
CA GLY A 32 3.66 -10.10 -18.96
C GLY A 32 4.16 -10.84 -20.20
N THR A 33 5.48 -10.79 -20.47
CA THR A 33 6.12 -11.54 -21.55
C THR A 33 5.93 -13.06 -21.36
N GLY A 34 6.14 -13.57 -20.14
CA GLY A 34 5.91 -14.99 -19.81
C GLY A 34 4.48 -15.44 -20.05
N LEU A 35 3.50 -14.62 -19.64
CA LEU A 35 2.08 -14.88 -19.93
C LEU A 35 1.81 -14.85 -21.44
N GLY A 36 2.40 -13.93 -22.21
CA GLY A 36 2.29 -13.87 -23.66
C GLY A 36 2.82 -15.13 -24.35
N LEU A 37 3.92 -15.70 -23.87
CA LEU A 37 4.48 -16.96 -24.36
C LEU A 37 3.55 -18.17 -24.09
N LEU A 38 2.70 -18.10 -23.08
CA LEU A 38 1.73 -19.17 -22.78
C LEU A 38 0.48 -19.11 -23.66
N VAL A 39 0.19 -17.98 -24.32
CA VAL A 39 -1.02 -17.80 -25.12
C VAL A 39 -1.14 -18.83 -26.25
N PRO A 40 -0.13 -19.07 -27.11
CA PRO A 40 -0.22 -20.08 -28.16
C PRO A 40 -0.49 -21.48 -27.58
N LEU A 41 0.26 -21.86 -26.55
CA LEU A 41 0.13 -23.17 -25.90
C LEU A 41 -1.27 -23.38 -25.32
N LEU A 42 -1.83 -22.34 -24.72
CA LEU A 42 -3.20 -22.37 -24.15
C LEU A 42 -4.24 -22.39 -25.26
N ALA A 43 -4.06 -21.64 -26.35
CA ALA A 43 -4.98 -21.64 -27.49
C ALA A 43 -5.05 -23.03 -28.14
N ASP A 44 -3.91 -23.63 -28.44
CA ASP A 44 -3.82 -24.99 -29.00
C ASP A 44 -4.46 -26.01 -28.06
N TRP A 45 -4.18 -25.91 -26.77
CA TRP A 45 -4.77 -26.82 -25.78
C TRP A 45 -6.30 -26.66 -25.66
N LEU A 46 -6.81 -25.41 -25.64
CA LEU A 46 -8.25 -25.15 -25.58
C LEU A 46 -9.03 -25.73 -26.78
N VAL A 47 -8.47 -25.64 -27.98
CA VAL A 47 -9.09 -26.20 -29.19
C VAL A 47 -9.24 -27.72 -29.11
N THR A 48 -8.41 -28.42 -28.36
CA THR A 48 -8.53 -29.87 -28.15
C THR A 48 -9.68 -30.29 -27.24
N LEU A 49 -10.26 -29.35 -26.47
CA LEU A 49 -11.30 -29.64 -25.48
C LEU A 49 -12.69 -29.33 -26.02
N PRO A 50 -13.54 -30.35 -26.33
CA PRO A 50 -14.85 -30.15 -27.00
C PRO A 50 -15.89 -29.43 -26.11
N TRP A 51 -15.62 -29.27 -24.82
CA TRP A 51 -16.51 -28.64 -23.85
C TRP A 51 -16.00 -27.28 -23.34
N ALA A 52 -14.82 -26.81 -23.78
CA ALA A 52 -14.21 -25.62 -23.24
C ALA A 52 -15.01 -24.37 -23.63
N PRO A 53 -15.23 -23.44 -22.70
CA PRO A 53 -15.68 -22.10 -23.04
C PRO A 53 -14.60 -21.37 -23.85
N LEU A 54 -14.98 -20.39 -24.69
CA LEU A 54 -14.06 -19.58 -25.50
C LEU A 54 -13.39 -20.32 -26.69
N GLN A 55 -13.98 -21.40 -27.23
CA GLN A 55 -13.42 -22.06 -28.40
C GLN A 55 -13.31 -21.15 -29.62
N GLY A 56 -14.30 -20.29 -29.89
CA GLY A 56 -14.26 -19.38 -31.02
C GLY A 56 -13.05 -18.40 -30.96
N PRO A 57 -12.83 -17.69 -29.85
CA PRO A 57 -11.59 -16.91 -29.67
C PRO A 57 -10.29 -17.72 -29.76
N ALA A 58 -10.27 -18.96 -29.23
CA ALA A 58 -9.10 -19.83 -29.30
C ALA A 58 -8.80 -20.27 -30.76
N GLU A 59 -9.84 -20.63 -31.54
CA GLU A 59 -9.70 -20.95 -32.97
C GLU A 59 -9.19 -19.76 -33.79
N LEU A 60 -9.67 -18.54 -33.48
CA LEU A 60 -9.17 -17.33 -34.13
C LEU A 60 -7.67 -17.09 -33.83
N LEU A 61 -7.25 -17.32 -32.60
CA LEU A 61 -5.82 -17.22 -32.23
C LEU A 61 -5.00 -18.32 -32.90
N ALA A 62 -5.48 -19.57 -32.87
CA ALA A 62 -4.81 -20.71 -33.51
C ALA A 62 -4.75 -20.59 -35.05
N SER A 63 -5.59 -19.76 -35.66
CA SER A 63 -5.55 -19.50 -37.12
C SER A 63 -4.43 -18.56 -37.55
N VAL A 64 -3.78 -17.87 -36.63
CA VAL A 64 -2.67 -16.98 -36.93
C VAL A 64 -1.40 -17.80 -37.13
N PRO A 65 -0.71 -17.68 -38.29
CA PRO A 65 0.51 -18.45 -38.54
C PRO A 65 1.63 -18.13 -37.56
N GLU A 66 2.34 -19.17 -37.12
CA GLU A 66 3.62 -18.99 -36.40
C GLU A 66 4.71 -18.47 -37.36
N PRO A 67 5.64 -17.57 -36.91
CA PRO A 67 5.80 -17.08 -35.51
C PRO A 67 4.98 -15.81 -35.18
N GLY A 68 4.03 -15.42 -36.02
CA GLY A 68 3.27 -14.17 -35.85
C GLY A 68 2.44 -14.13 -34.56
N LEU A 69 1.75 -15.25 -34.21
CA LEU A 69 0.97 -15.36 -32.98
C LEU A 69 1.85 -15.18 -31.74
N THR A 70 2.96 -15.91 -31.68
CA THR A 70 3.89 -15.82 -30.53
C THR A 70 4.50 -14.43 -30.39
N ILE A 71 4.97 -13.81 -31.46
CA ILE A 71 5.54 -12.47 -31.43
C ILE A 71 4.48 -11.44 -30.98
N GLY A 72 3.28 -11.53 -31.55
CA GLY A 72 2.18 -10.63 -31.18
C GLY A 72 1.76 -10.78 -29.72
N ALA A 73 1.60 -12.01 -29.22
CA ALA A 73 1.23 -12.30 -27.85
C ALA A 73 2.30 -11.84 -26.85
N VAL A 74 3.57 -12.05 -27.16
CA VAL A 74 4.71 -11.56 -26.36
C VAL A 74 4.74 -10.04 -26.32
N ALA A 75 4.56 -9.37 -27.47
CA ALA A 75 4.56 -7.90 -27.53
C ALA A 75 3.42 -7.29 -26.72
N VAL A 76 2.19 -7.84 -26.84
CA VAL A 76 1.03 -7.42 -26.06
C VAL A 76 1.26 -7.71 -24.58
N GLY A 77 1.76 -8.87 -24.22
CA GLY A 77 2.09 -9.25 -22.85
C GLY A 77 3.11 -8.32 -22.21
N ALA A 78 4.19 -7.99 -22.94
CA ALA A 78 5.20 -7.03 -22.50
C ALA A 78 4.61 -5.62 -22.29
N LEU A 79 3.74 -5.16 -23.20
CA LEU A 79 3.07 -3.87 -23.09
C LEU A 79 2.14 -3.81 -21.88
N LEU A 80 1.33 -4.85 -21.67
CA LEU A 80 0.46 -4.95 -20.48
C LEU A 80 1.30 -5.01 -19.20
N GLY A 81 2.42 -5.74 -19.21
CA GLY A 81 3.37 -5.75 -18.10
C GLY A 81 3.96 -4.37 -17.81
N LEU A 82 4.27 -3.58 -18.84
CA LEU A 82 4.74 -2.21 -18.67
C LEU A 82 3.66 -1.30 -18.07
N VAL A 83 2.42 -1.40 -18.55
CA VAL A 83 1.29 -0.65 -17.97
C VAL A 83 1.09 -1.03 -16.51
N ALA A 84 1.13 -2.33 -16.18
CA ALA A 84 1.02 -2.80 -14.79
C ALA A 84 2.16 -2.24 -13.92
N ALA A 85 3.40 -2.16 -14.44
CA ALA A 85 4.53 -1.56 -13.74
C ALA A 85 4.33 -0.08 -13.46
N LEU A 86 3.80 0.68 -14.43
CA LEU A 86 3.50 2.11 -14.25
C LEU A 86 2.44 2.34 -13.17
N VAL A 87 1.39 1.51 -13.16
CA VAL A 87 0.35 1.56 -12.12
C VAL A 87 0.93 1.22 -10.74
N ALA A 88 1.71 0.14 -10.66
CA ALA A 88 2.34 -0.28 -9.40
C ALA A 88 3.28 0.79 -8.84
N MET A 89 4.09 1.43 -9.70
CA MET A 89 4.97 2.53 -9.28
C MET A 89 4.18 3.77 -8.82
N HIS A 90 3.07 4.08 -9.48
CA HIS A 90 2.22 5.19 -9.09
C HIS A 90 1.57 4.98 -7.71
N GLU A 91 1.29 3.73 -7.34
CA GLU A 91 0.67 3.37 -6.05
C GLU A 91 1.70 3.08 -4.95
N SER A 92 3.00 3.03 -5.28
CA SER A 92 4.04 2.70 -4.31
C SER A 92 4.26 3.80 -3.28
N LEU A 93 4.53 3.38 -2.03
CA LEU A 93 4.89 4.27 -0.93
C LEU A 93 6.37 4.67 -1.03
N SER A 94 6.65 5.96 -0.94
CA SER A 94 7.99 6.47 -0.64
C SER A 94 8.03 7.08 0.74
N VAL A 95 9.11 6.82 1.47
CA VAL A 95 9.31 7.27 2.85
C VAL A 95 10.60 8.07 2.95
N GLY A 96 10.49 9.34 3.30
CA GLY A 96 11.61 10.21 3.63
C GLY A 96 11.69 10.44 5.14
N VAL A 97 12.80 10.07 5.76
CA VAL A 97 13.02 10.28 7.20
C VAL A 97 14.17 11.25 7.40
N SER A 98 13.97 12.25 8.23
CA SER A 98 14.99 13.21 8.63
C SER A 98 14.86 13.52 10.13
N GLY A 99 15.87 14.12 10.73
CA GLY A 99 15.82 14.50 12.16
C GLY A 99 14.71 15.50 12.51
N SER A 100 14.12 16.20 11.53
CA SER A 100 13.09 17.23 11.74
C SER A 100 11.68 16.80 11.32
N ARG A 101 11.53 15.86 10.39
CA ARG A 101 10.23 15.44 9.84
C ARG A 101 10.28 14.07 9.18
N VAL A 102 9.13 13.45 9.08
CA VAL A 102 8.85 12.26 8.25
C VAL A 102 7.96 12.67 7.08
N VAL A 103 8.29 12.24 5.87
CA VAL A 103 7.51 12.49 4.66
C VAL A 103 7.06 11.14 4.11
N LEU A 104 5.77 10.94 3.99
CA LEU A 104 5.17 9.80 3.30
C LEU A 104 4.56 10.31 1.99
N ALA A 105 4.93 9.74 0.85
CA ALA A 105 4.30 10.09 -0.41
C ALA A 105 3.75 8.83 -1.08
N VAL A 106 2.47 8.89 -1.43
CA VAL A 106 1.72 7.89 -2.20
C VAL A 106 1.06 8.62 -3.35
N ARG A 107 1.13 8.09 -4.58
CA ARG A 107 0.57 8.72 -5.79
C ARG A 107 1.04 10.17 -5.98
N ASP A 108 2.33 10.40 -5.74
CA ASP A 108 2.95 11.74 -5.82
C ASP A 108 2.33 12.80 -4.89
N THR A 109 1.54 12.38 -3.91
CA THR A 109 0.96 13.26 -2.90
C THR A 109 1.75 13.13 -1.60
N PRO A 110 2.65 14.07 -1.29
CA PRO A 110 3.42 14.04 -0.06
C PRO A 110 2.58 14.49 1.13
N ARG A 111 2.71 13.77 2.24
CA ARG A 111 2.22 14.15 3.57
C ARG A 111 3.42 14.27 4.49
N GLU A 112 3.58 15.44 5.10
CA GLU A 112 4.68 15.74 6.01
C GLU A 112 4.18 15.71 7.45
N PHE A 113 4.99 15.12 8.33
CA PHE A 113 4.76 15.04 9.76
C PHE A 113 5.99 15.58 10.47
N ALA A 114 5.83 16.65 11.23
CA ALA A 114 6.92 17.23 11.99
C ALA A 114 7.40 16.28 13.08
N ARG A 115 8.67 16.40 13.47
CA ARG A 115 9.29 15.53 14.50
C ARG A 115 8.44 15.37 15.77
N PRO A 116 7.89 16.43 16.39
CA PRO A 116 7.11 16.31 17.62
C PRO A 116 5.73 15.65 17.41
N GLU A 117 5.25 15.59 16.18
CA GLU A 117 3.97 14.92 15.86
C GLU A 117 4.10 13.39 15.83
N VAL A 118 5.31 12.86 15.56
CA VAL A 118 5.53 11.41 15.42
C VAL A 118 6.11 10.85 16.71
N ALA A 119 5.27 10.15 17.47
CA ALA A 119 5.69 9.48 18.71
C ALA A 119 6.28 8.10 18.44
N LEU A 120 5.75 7.37 17.45
CA LEU A 120 6.16 6.00 17.14
C LEU A 120 5.86 5.67 15.68
N ALA A 121 6.75 4.93 15.04
CA ALA A 121 6.50 4.24 13.78
C ALA A 121 6.51 2.73 14.02
N PHE A 122 5.60 1.98 13.38
CA PHE A 122 5.58 0.53 13.53
C PHE A 122 5.02 -0.18 12.30
N ARG A 123 5.28 -1.48 12.26
CA ARG A 123 4.73 -2.40 11.27
C ARG A 123 3.40 -2.99 11.75
N ASP A 124 2.37 -2.94 10.91
CA ASP A 124 1.12 -3.70 11.10
C ASP A 124 0.83 -4.55 9.85
N GLY A 125 1.27 -5.80 9.88
CA GLY A 125 1.18 -6.70 8.72
C GLY A 125 2.02 -6.19 7.54
N LYS A 126 1.36 -5.69 6.50
CA LYS A 126 1.99 -5.08 5.31
C LYS A 126 1.92 -3.54 5.31
N GLN A 127 1.49 -2.95 6.41
CA GLN A 127 1.29 -1.49 6.51
C GLN A 127 2.32 -0.84 7.42
N LEU A 128 2.81 0.34 7.01
CA LEU A 128 3.55 1.26 7.86
C LEU A 128 2.55 2.17 8.56
N VAL A 129 2.66 2.27 9.87
CA VAL A 129 1.80 3.12 10.70
C VAL A 129 2.65 4.12 11.44
N LEU A 130 2.23 5.40 11.42
CA LEU A 130 2.77 6.46 12.26
C LEU A 130 1.74 6.81 13.33
N LEU A 131 2.17 6.89 14.58
CA LEU A 131 1.35 7.31 15.71
C LEU A 131 1.78 8.67 16.25
N GLY A 132 0.78 9.45 16.63
CA GLY A 132 0.95 10.67 17.41
C GLY A 132 1.18 10.41 18.90
N PRO A 133 1.58 11.45 19.66
CA PRO A 133 1.74 11.39 21.12
C PRO A 133 0.44 11.02 21.86
N ASP A 134 -0.70 11.29 21.26
CA ASP A 134 -2.02 10.95 21.75
C ASP A 134 -2.45 9.50 21.46
N GLY A 135 -1.59 8.71 20.80
CA GLY A 135 -1.88 7.34 20.40
C GLY A 135 -2.82 7.20 19.21
N MET A 136 -3.18 8.31 18.54
CA MET A 136 -3.93 8.30 17.29
C MET A 136 -3.02 7.98 16.10
N GLU A 137 -3.61 7.37 15.07
CA GLU A 137 -2.90 7.15 13.81
C GLU A 137 -2.80 8.45 13.02
N LEU A 138 -1.58 8.89 12.75
CA LEU A 138 -1.28 10.00 11.85
C LEU A 138 -1.36 9.55 10.39
N ALA A 139 -0.82 8.36 10.12
CA ALA A 139 -0.83 7.73 8.81
C ALA A 139 -0.83 6.22 8.93
N ARG A 140 -1.43 5.56 7.93
CA ARG A 140 -1.40 4.11 7.72
C ARG A 140 -1.38 3.87 6.22
N GLU A 141 -0.27 3.35 5.71
CA GLU A 141 -0.05 3.16 4.27
C GLU A 141 0.46 1.75 3.99
N ASP A 142 0.01 1.16 2.89
CA ASP A 142 0.53 -0.11 2.42
C ASP A 142 2.00 0.05 2.03
N CYS A 143 2.84 -0.88 2.46
CA CYS A 143 4.29 -0.73 2.37
C CYS A 143 4.93 -1.98 1.77
N GLY A 144 5.54 -1.81 0.60
CA GLY A 144 6.37 -2.82 -0.07
C GLY A 144 7.86 -2.71 0.27
N LEU A 145 8.26 -1.67 1.03
CA LEU A 145 9.65 -1.44 1.38
C LEU A 145 10.18 -2.49 2.38
N SER A 146 11.48 -2.67 2.39
CA SER A 146 12.16 -3.53 3.39
C SER A 146 11.96 -2.98 4.80
N TRP A 147 11.33 -3.77 5.68
CA TRP A 147 11.08 -3.41 7.08
C TRP A 147 12.36 -3.11 7.86
N GLN A 148 13.42 -3.88 7.59
CA GLN A 148 14.72 -3.64 8.21
C GLN A 148 15.27 -2.27 7.84
N ARG A 149 15.22 -1.90 6.55
CA ARG A 149 15.70 -0.59 6.09
C ARG A 149 14.88 0.57 6.65
N LEU A 150 13.57 0.36 6.83
CA LEU A 150 12.70 1.33 7.50
C LEU A 150 13.07 1.49 8.97
N ALA A 151 13.18 0.39 9.71
CA ALA A 151 13.58 0.40 11.11
C ALA A 151 14.92 1.11 11.31
N ASP A 152 15.92 0.78 10.48
CA ASP A 152 17.25 1.42 10.52
C ASP A 152 17.16 2.93 10.26
N ALA A 153 16.37 3.36 9.25
CA ALA A 153 16.20 4.77 8.92
C ALA A 153 15.48 5.55 10.04
N PHE A 154 14.41 5.00 10.61
CA PHE A 154 13.72 5.62 11.74
C PHE A 154 14.65 5.73 12.97
N ALA A 155 15.38 4.66 13.29
CA ALA A 155 16.33 4.63 14.39
C ALA A 155 17.50 5.61 14.20
N GLU A 156 18.09 5.69 12.99
CA GLU A 156 19.18 6.61 12.63
C GLU A 156 18.78 8.07 12.88
N HIS A 157 17.52 8.41 12.57
CA HIS A 157 16.98 9.75 12.78
C HIS A 157 16.32 9.94 14.16
N GLY A 158 16.47 8.96 15.07
CA GLY A 158 16.04 9.03 16.47
C GLY A 158 14.53 8.89 16.66
N TYR A 159 13.77 8.34 15.73
CA TYR A 159 12.36 7.99 15.94
C TYR A 159 12.23 6.60 16.57
N PRO A 160 11.32 6.42 17.54
CA PRO A 160 10.99 5.10 18.04
C PRO A 160 10.40 4.22 16.94
N TRP A 161 10.81 2.96 16.94
CA TRP A 161 10.31 1.93 16.03
C TRP A 161 9.83 0.71 16.81
N ALA A 162 8.73 0.10 16.34
CA ALA A 162 8.26 -1.19 16.83
C ALA A 162 7.95 -2.15 15.65
N ASP A 163 8.26 -3.43 15.82
CA ASP A 163 8.03 -4.45 14.80
C ASP A 163 6.56 -4.91 14.73
N GLU A 164 5.77 -4.57 15.76
CA GLU A 164 4.35 -4.87 15.87
C GLU A 164 3.61 -3.69 16.51
N ASP A 165 2.28 -3.70 16.35
CA ASP A 165 1.41 -2.71 16.98
C ASP A 165 1.44 -2.86 18.52
N PRO A 166 1.96 -1.87 19.27
CA PRO A 166 2.04 -1.91 20.72
C PRO A 166 0.67 -1.92 21.40
N TYR A 167 -0.37 -1.47 20.70
CA TYR A 167 -1.74 -1.41 21.20
C TYR A 167 -2.61 -2.57 20.71
N ARG A 168 -1.98 -3.61 20.13
CA ARG A 168 -2.71 -4.76 19.55
C ARG A 168 -3.74 -5.36 20.51
N ASN A 169 -3.42 -5.44 21.78
CA ASN A 169 -4.28 -6.04 22.81
C ASN A 169 -5.42 -5.12 23.28
N GLU A 170 -5.40 -3.85 22.92
CA GLU A 170 -6.46 -2.89 23.27
C GLU A 170 -7.62 -2.92 22.27
N PHE A 171 -7.39 -3.50 21.08
CA PHE A 171 -8.43 -3.57 20.06
C PHE A 171 -9.54 -4.54 20.45
N ARG A 172 -10.77 -4.05 20.35
CA ARG A 172 -11.99 -4.81 20.54
C ARG A 172 -12.65 -5.09 19.21
N ARG A 173 -13.15 -6.30 19.02
CA ARG A 173 -13.92 -6.62 17.82
C ARG A 173 -15.18 -5.76 17.77
N TRP A 174 -15.40 -5.11 16.63
CA TRP A 174 -16.64 -4.40 16.40
C TRP A 174 -17.79 -5.34 16.08
N VAL A 175 -18.92 -5.12 16.73
CA VAL A 175 -20.24 -5.67 16.41
C VAL A 175 -21.24 -4.51 16.46
N PRO A 176 -22.29 -4.50 15.63
CA PRO A 176 -23.29 -3.42 15.65
C PRO A 176 -23.87 -3.21 17.06
N GLY A 177 -23.89 -1.96 17.53
CA GLY A 177 -24.35 -1.60 18.86
C GLY A 177 -23.37 -1.93 19.99
N ALA A 178 -22.08 -2.14 19.70
CA ALA A 178 -21.05 -2.37 20.71
C ALA A 178 -20.99 -1.22 21.72
N PRO A 179 -20.99 -1.51 23.04
CA PRO A 179 -20.91 -0.47 24.06
C PRO A 179 -19.54 0.19 24.10
N GLY A 180 -19.51 1.47 24.51
CA GLY A 180 -18.27 2.24 24.69
C GLY A 180 -17.75 2.91 23.43
N LEU A 181 -18.47 2.84 22.31
CA LEU A 181 -18.18 3.64 21.11
C LEU A 181 -18.66 5.09 21.32
N PRO A 182 -17.92 6.09 20.82
CA PRO A 182 -18.41 7.46 20.73
C PRO A 182 -19.69 7.55 19.89
N GLU A 183 -20.48 8.61 20.14
CA GLU A 183 -21.69 8.87 19.35
C GLU A 183 -21.36 8.97 17.86
N GLY A 184 -22.16 8.34 17.02
CA GLY A 184 -21.96 8.30 15.56
C GLY A 184 -20.96 7.24 15.06
N ALA A 185 -20.02 6.78 15.89
CA ALA A 185 -18.98 5.85 15.45
C ALA A 185 -19.55 4.50 14.96
N ASP A 186 -20.62 4.00 15.57
CA ASP A 186 -21.26 2.75 15.13
C ASP A 186 -21.86 2.86 13.72
N ALA A 187 -22.43 4.00 13.37
CA ALA A 187 -22.94 4.27 12.02
C ALA A 187 -21.80 4.31 10.96
N LEU A 188 -20.70 4.98 11.29
CA LEU A 188 -19.52 5.04 10.44
C LEU A 188 -18.87 3.65 10.24
N LEU A 189 -18.79 2.85 11.30
CA LEU A 189 -18.25 1.47 11.21
C LEU A 189 -19.14 0.58 10.33
N ARG A 190 -20.48 0.74 10.38
CA ARG A 190 -21.41 0.04 9.47
C ARG A 190 -21.22 0.48 8.02
N ALA A 191 -21.15 1.78 7.77
CA ALA A 191 -20.91 2.33 6.43
C ALA A 191 -19.60 1.80 5.87
N ARG A 192 -18.51 1.82 6.69
CA ARG A 192 -17.21 1.31 6.32
C ARG A 192 -17.22 -0.20 6.03
N ALA A 193 -17.95 -0.99 6.81
CA ALA A 193 -18.12 -2.41 6.54
C ALA A 193 -18.81 -2.66 5.18
N ALA A 194 -19.79 -1.82 4.83
CA ALA A 194 -20.49 -1.88 3.54
C ALA A 194 -19.57 -1.47 2.38
N ALA A 195 -18.77 -0.40 2.52
CA ALA A 195 -17.79 0.03 1.54
C ALA A 195 -16.79 -1.09 1.24
N ARG A 196 -16.23 -1.71 2.27
CA ARG A 196 -15.29 -2.84 2.13
C ARG A 196 -15.90 -4.06 1.43
N LYS A 197 -17.19 -4.34 1.63
CA LYS A 197 -17.89 -5.43 0.91
C LYS A 197 -18.07 -5.14 -0.58
N ARG A 198 -18.06 -3.87 -0.97
CA ARG A 198 -18.15 -3.42 -2.36
C ARG A 198 -16.79 -3.21 -2.99
N ASP A 199 -15.69 -3.54 -2.25
CA ASP A 199 -14.30 -3.26 -2.63
C ASP A 199 -14.03 -1.76 -2.91
N ASP A 200 -14.83 -0.88 -2.29
CA ASP A 200 -14.65 0.57 -2.34
C ASP A 200 -13.63 1.01 -1.29
N ALA A 201 -12.37 0.94 -1.72
CA ALA A 201 -11.25 1.26 -0.83
C ALA A 201 -11.16 2.76 -0.49
N GLU A 202 -11.66 3.63 -1.38
CA GLU A 202 -11.61 5.08 -1.18
C GLU A 202 -12.61 5.50 -0.11
N ASP A 203 -13.87 5.09 -0.24
CA ASP A 203 -14.93 5.32 0.76
C ASP A 203 -14.53 4.72 2.12
N ALA A 204 -13.96 3.51 2.13
CA ALA A 204 -13.48 2.89 3.37
C ALA A 204 -12.33 3.67 4.05
N ARG A 205 -11.45 4.35 3.28
CA ARG A 205 -10.40 5.23 3.83
C ARG A 205 -10.97 6.55 4.36
N GLU A 206 -11.95 7.13 3.67
CA GLU A 206 -12.63 8.34 4.10
C GLU A 206 -13.33 8.12 5.43
N LEU A 207 -14.14 7.08 5.53
CA LEU A 207 -14.82 6.67 6.76
C LEU A 207 -13.85 6.36 7.91
N ARG A 208 -12.65 5.85 7.61
CA ARG A 208 -11.58 5.71 8.62
C ARG A 208 -11.13 7.07 9.15
N ARG A 209 -10.98 8.08 8.28
CA ARG A 209 -10.60 9.45 8.70
C ARG A 209 -11.68 10.09 9.57
N GLU A 210 -12.95 9.89 9.24
CA GLU A 210 -14.07 10.37 10.06
C GLU A 210 -14.08 9.70 11.44
N LEU A 211 -13.85 8.37 11.51
CA LEU A 211 -13.71 7.65 12.77
C LEU A 211 -12.56 8.16 13.62
N ALA A 212 -11.41 8.47 12.96
CA ALA A 212 -10.28 9.09 13.67
C ALA A 212 -10.64 10.46 14.23
N GLY A 213 -11.46 11.26 13.53
CA GLY A 213 -12.01 12.52 14.04
C GLY A 213 -12.86 12.35 15.32
N LEU A 214 -13.51 11.19 15.50
CA LEU A 214 -14.21 10.82 16.72
C LEU A 214 -13.32 10.19 17.81
N GLY A 215 -12.01 10.12 17.59
CA GLY A 215 -11.05 9.48 18.49
C GLY A 215 -11.07 7.95 18.44
N VAL A 216 -11.55 7.35 17.35
CA VAL A 216 -11.62 5.90 17.15
C VAL A 216 -10.55 5.45 16.15
N VAL A 217 -9.65 4.59 16.59
CA VAL A 217 -8.68 3.91 15.73
C VAL A 217 -9.27 2.57 15.28
N VAL A 218 -9.23 2.30 13.99
CA VAL A 218 -9.82 1.09 13.40
C VAL A 218 -8.74 0.21 12.78
N ARG A 219 -8.82 -1.08 13.05
CA ARG A 219 -7.96 -2.13 12.48
C ARG A 219 -8.81 -3.19 11.79
N ASP A 220 -8.31 -3.67 10.65
CA ASP A 220 -8.93 -4.77 9.93
C ASP A 220 -8.10 -6.04 10.08
N GLU A 221 -8.72 -7.13 10.52
CA GLU A 221 -8.06 -8.42 10.66
C GLU A 221 -9.02 -9.54 10.23
N SER A 222 -8.59 -10.39 9.30
CA SER A 222 -9.38 -11.54 8.80
C SER A 222 -10.81 -11.17 8.36
N GLY A 223 -10.96 -10.05 7.64
CA GLY A 223 -12.25 -9.57 7.14
C GLY A 223 -13.16 -8.92 8.19
N ARG A 224 -12.71 -8.80 9.42
CA ARG A 224 -13.45 -8.18 10.55
C ARG A 224 -12.85 -6.85 10.90
N GLN A 225 -13.67 -5.96 11.47
CA GLN A 225 -13.22 -4.68 12.02
C GLN A 225 -13.02 -4.79 13.52
N TYR A 226 -11.93 -4.18 13.99
CA TYR A 226 -11.59 -3.98 15.38
C TYR A 226 -11.40 -2.49 15.62
N TRP A 227 -11.65 -2.04 16.82
CA TRP A 227 -11.55 -0.64 17.19
C TRP A 227 -10.93 -0.47 18.58
N ARG A 228 -10.29 0.65 18.81
CA ARG A 228 -9.87 1.14 20.11
C ARG A 228 -10.06 2.65 20.19
N THR A 229 -10.17 3.16 21.38
CA THR A 229 -10.07 4.58 21.69
C THR A 229 -8.80 4.79 22.50
N PRO A 230 -7.81 5.59 22.00
CA PRO A 230 -6.64 5.91 22.78
C PRO A 230 -7.03 6.53 24.13
N GLN A 231 -6.38 6.11 25.21
CA GLN A 231 -6.56 6.73 26.50
C GLN A 231 -5.82 8.08 26.47
N ARG A 232 -6.53 9.16 26.73
CA ARG A 232 -5.95 10.50 26.89
C ARG A 232 -5.17 10.61 28.19
#